data_d8d3a267016517595e866b7ed7d73673
#
_entry.id   d8d3a267016517595e866b7ed7d73673
#
_cell.length_a   1.000
_cell.length_b   1.000
_cell.length_c   1.000
_cell.angle_alpha   90.00
_cell.angle_beta   90.00
_cell.angle_gamma   90.00
#
_symmetry.space_group_name_H-M   'P 1'
#
loop_
_entity.id
_entity.type
_entity.pdbx_description
1 polymer ?
#
loop_
_entity_poly.entity_id
_entity_poly.type
_entity_poly.pdbx_seq_one_letter_code
_entity_poly.pdbx_strand_id
1 'polypeptide(L)'
;MQIKIFLNITQHLSIYGSSMAEGSVSVAEVETSFQKFAVHGDTKARGKEMNGKNFAKLCKDCNIIDGKNVTTTDVDIVFSKVKAKSARVITFEQFNQALIELAPKRFKGKSKEESLQQLYGLIVGKEPTNVGVTKVAKATAVDRLTDTTKYTGAHKERFDESGKGKGKVGREEIPDNSGYVGAYKGSGTYDEKVKET
;
A
#
# COMPACT_ATOMS: atom_id res chain seq x y z
N MET A 1 32.17 16.77 21.05
CA MET A 1 31.75 15.47 21.65
C MET A 1 30.97 14.57 20.68
N GLN A 2 30.55 15.07 19.55
CA GLN A 2 29.80 14.32 18.48
C GLN A 2 30.72 13.45 17.58
N ILE A 3 31.96 13.80 17.37
CA ILE A 3 32.87 13.12 16.43
C ILE A 3 33.34 11.73 16.92
N LYS A 4 33.44 11.53 18.24
CA LYS A 4 33.83 10.22 18.80
C LYS A 4 32.78 9.12 18.67
N ILE A 5 31.51 9.49 18.56
CA ILE A 5 30.41 8.52 18.38
C ILE A 5 30.38 8.01 16.92
N PHE A 6 30.69 8.85 15.95
CA PHE A 6 30.75 8.49 14.53
C PHE A 6 31.88 7.49 14.21
N LEU A 7 33.05 7.66 14.83
CA LEU A 7 34.19 6.74 14.61
C LEU A 7 33.91 5.33 15.16
N ASN A 8 33.12 5.23 16.22
CA ASN A 8 32.83 3.93 16.83
C ASN A 8 31.83 3.11 16.04
N ILE A 9 30.92 3.77 15.29
CA ILE A 9 29.93 3.09 14.44
C ILE A 9 30.59 2.54 13.17
N THR A 10 31.53 3.28 12.59
CA THR A 10 32.24 2.83 11.37
C THR A 10 33.23 1.70 11.68
N GLN A 11 33.85 1.69 12.86
CA GLN A 11 34.71 0.57 13.30
C GLN A 11 33.89 -0.69 13.64
N HIS A 12 32.68 -0.55 14.19
CA HIS A 12 31.79 -1.69 14.45
C HIS A 12 31.30 -2.37 13.17
N LEU A 13 31.07 -1.62 12.11
CA LEU A 13 30.68 -2.17 10.80
C LEU A 13 31.83 -2.90 10.09
N SER A 14 33.08 -2.51 10.35
CA SER A 14 34.26 -3.17 9.74
C SER A 14 34.64 -4.49 10.42
N ILE A 15 34.23 -4.71 11.66
CA ILE A 15 34.50 -5.97 12.39
C ILE A 15 33.57 -7.10 11.98
N TYR A 16 32.39 -6.78 11.43
CA TYR A 16 31.39 -7.79 11.02
C TYR A 16 31.61 -8.36 9.61
N GLY A 17 32.65 -7.92 8.89
CA GLY A 17 32.98 -8.41 7.55
C GLY A 17 33.73 -9.75 7.51
N SER A 18 34.11 -10.35 8.63
CA SER A 18 34.95 -11.54 8.64
C SER A 18 34.73 -12.42 9.86
N SER A 19 33.55 -13.05 9.93
CA SER A 19 33.38 -14.29 10.70
C SER A 19 32.11 -15.00 10.20
N MET A 20 32.28 -15.99 9.34
CA MET A 20 31.28 -16.98 8.99
C MET A 20 31.00 -17.85 10.23
N ALA A 21 30.08 -17.41 11.09
CA ALA A 21 29.42 -18.26 12.05
C ALA A 21 28.03 -18.61 11.47
N GLU A 22 27.78 -19.87 11.23
CA GLU A 22 26.49 -20.40 10.79
C GLU A 22 25.38 -19.86 11.69
N GLY A 23 24.47 -19.05 11.09
CA GLY A 23 23.30 -18.52 11.78
C GLY A 23 23.24 -17.00 11.97
N SER A 24 24.24 -16.23 11.61
CA SER A 24 24.15 -14.76 11.69
C SER A 24 23.40 -14.19 10.49
N VAL A 25 22.33 -13.48 10.80
CA VAL A 25 21.51 -12.79 9.79
C VAL A 25 22.36 -11.67 9.14
N SER A 26 22.40 -11.68 7.79
CA SER A 26 23.15 -10.68 7.02
C SER A 26 22.48 -9.30 7.10
N VAL A 27 23.28 -8.27 7.37
CA VAL A 27 22.82 -6.86 7.37
C VAL A 27 22.29 -6.46 5.98
N ALA A 28 22.84 -7.03 4.91
CA ALA A 28 22.37 -6.77 3.54
C ALA A 28 20.92 -7.27 3.30
N GLU A 29 20.52 -8.38 3.92
CA GLU A 29 19.15 -8.88 3.85
C GLU A 29 18.17 -7.99 4.63
N VAL A 30 18.62 -7.44 5.76
CA VAL A 30 17.85 -6.44 6.52
C VAL A 30 17.67 -5.17 5.70
N GLU A 31 18.71 -4.71 5.01
CA GLU A 31 18.65 -3.56 4.11
C GLU A 31 17.65 -3.78 2.96
N THR A 32 17.65 -4.98 2.37
CA THR A 32 16.68 -5.34 1.33
C THR A 32 15.23 -5.25 1.84
N SER A 33 14.97 -5.76 3.05
CA SER A 33 13.65 -5.64 3.68
C SER A 33 13.31 -4.17 3.99
N PHE A 34 14.28 -3.40 4.52
CA PHE A 34 14.09 -1.96 4.74
C PHE A 34 13.68 -1.24 3.46
N GLN A 35 14.37 -1.49 2.32
CA GLN A 35 14.05 -0.86 1.04
C GLN A 35 12.62 -1.17 0.58
N LYS A 36 12.17 -2.44 0.71
CA LYS A 36 10.80 -2.84 0.37
C LYS A 36 9.75 -2.08 1.19
N PHE A 37 9.98 -1.91 2.49
CA PHE A 37 9.07 -1.13 3.34
C PHE A 37 9.18 0.37 3.09
N ALA A 38 10.36 0.88 2.76
CA ALA A 38 10.58 2.30 2.48
C ALA A 38 9.79 2.79 1.26
N VAL A 39 9.70 1.98 0.20
CA VAL A 39 8.94 2.31 -1.02
C VAL A 39 7.44 2.01 -0.90
N HIS A 40 7.01 1.34 0.17
CA HIS A 40 5.61 0.94 0.31
C HIS A 40 4.67 2.15 0.37
N GLY A 41 3.71 2.19 -0.56
CA GLY A 41 2.72 3.27 -0.66
C GLY A 41 3.24 4.57 -1.27
N ASP A 42 4.48 4.61 -1.75
CA ASP A 42 5.05 5.76 -2.45
C ASP A 42 5.81 5.30 -3.71
N THR A 43 5.22 5.55 -4.87
CA THR A 43 5.78 5.18 -6.17
C THR A 43 7.02 6.00 -6.56
N LYS A 44 7.29 7.12 -5.88
CA LYS A 44 8.44 7.99 -6.11
C LYS A 44 9.61 7.71 -5.18
N ALA A 45 9.38 6.95 -4.12
CA ALA A 45 10.42 6.61 -3.15
C ALA A 45 11.48 5.70 -3.77
N ARG A 46 12.76 6.02 -3.48
CA ARG A 46 13.92 5.26 -3.98
C ARG A 46 14.42 4.17 -3.02
N GLY A 47 13.74 3.95 -1.91
CA GLY A 47 14.12 2.97 -0.91
C GLY A 47 15.29 3.37 0.02
N LYS A 48 15.84 4.57 -0.13
CA LYS A 48 16.96 5.04 0.70
C LYS A 48 16.53 5.60 2.05
N GLU A 49 15.30 6.05 2.14
CA GLU A 49 14.74 6.73 3.30
C GLU A 49 13.35 6.17 3.61
N MET A 50 13.03 6.05 4.89
CA MET A 50 11.77 5.51 5.37
C MET A 50 11.03 6.55 6.21
N ASN A 51 9.75 6.75 5.95
CA ASN A 51 8.89 7.60 6.77
C ASN A 51 8.40 6.87 8.04
N GLY A 52 7.92 7.62 9.03
CA GLY A 52 7.46 7.04 10.31
C GLY A 52 6.29 6.06 10.16
N LYS A 53 5.40 6.28 9.19
CA LYS A 53 4.28 5.36 8.92
C LYS A 53 4.78 3.98 8.45
N ASN A 54 5.76 3.97 7.55
CA ASN A 54 6.35 2.74 7.03
C ASN A 54 7.22 2.06 8.08
N PHE A 55 7.91 2.81 8.94
CA PHE A 55 8.63 2.28 10.08
C PHE A 55 7.71 1.58 11.08
N ALA A 56 6.61 2.23 11.47
CA ALA A 56 5.61 1.62 12.35
C ALA A 56 4.97 0.37 11.71
N LYS A 57 4.71 0.42 10.38
CA LYS A 57 4.21 -0.74 9.65
C LYS A 57 5.22 -1.90 9.64
N LEU A 58 6.50 -1.64 9.39
CA LEU A 58 7.56 -2.64 9.48
C LEU A 58 7.58 -3.28 10.87
N CYS A 59 7.58 -2.47 11.92
CA CYS A 59 7.58 -2.97 13.30
C CYS A 59 6.36 -3.84 13.62
N LYS A 60 5.20 -3.54 13.02
CA LYS A 60 3.98 -4.32 13.16
C LYS A 60 4.03 -5.62 12.35
N ASP A 61 4.36 -5.53 11.07
CA ASP A 61 4.37 -6.69 10.16
C ASP A 61 5.47 -7.70 10.52
N CYS A 62 6.58 -7.23 11.11
CA CYS A 62 7.67 -8.06 11.61
C CYS A 62 7.49 -8.53 13.06
N ASN A 63 6.34 -8.29 13.69
CA ASN A 63 6.06 -8.65 15.09
C ASN A 63 7.09 -8.10 16.11
N ILE A 64 7.69 -6.96 15.83
CA ILE A 64 8.54 -6.24 16.77
C ILE A 64 7.65 -5.63 17.87
N ILE A 65 6.48 -5.13 17.48
CA ILE A 65 5.44 -4.68 18.41
C ILE A 65 4.71 -5.91 18.94
N ASP A 66 4.84 -6.18 20.24
CA ASP A 66 4.17 -7.29 20.93
C ASP A 66 3.05 -6.82 21.87
N GLY A 67 2.87 -5.52 22.01
CA GLY A 67 1.85 -4.91 22.87
C GLY A 67 2.14 -4.98 24.36
N LYS A 68 3.21 -5.70 24.77
CA LYS A 68 3.63 -5.84 26.17
C LYS A 68 4.95 -5.13 26.45
N ASN A 69 6.00 -5.51 25.72
CA ASN A 69 7.35 -4.97 25.92
C ASN A 69 7.65 -3.80 24.99
N VAL A 70 7.14 -3.89 23.74
CA VAL A 70 7.25 -2.85 22.72
C VAL A 70 5.85 -2.50 22.26
N THR A 71 5.49 -1.25 22.45
CA THR A 71 4.21 -0.67 22.01
C THR A 71 4.40 0.20 20.77
N THR A 72 3.31 0.59 20.12
CA THR A 72 3.34 1.57 19.03
C THR A 72 3.94 2.91 19.48
N THR A 73 3.64 3.33 20.70
CA THR A 73 4.19 4.55 21.30
C THR A 73 5.72 4.48 21.45
N ASP A 74 6.25 3.33 21.86
CA ASP A 74 7.71 3.14 21.93
C ASP A 74 8.38 3.28 20.56
N VAL A 75 7.75 2.74 19.52
CA VAL A 75 8.23 2.85 18.14
C VAL A 75 8.24 4.31 17.68
N ASP A 76 7.19 5.08 17.97
CA ASP A 76 7.09 6.49 17.62
C ASP A 76 8.11 7.36 18.39
N ILE A 77 8.34 7.06 19.67
CA ILE A 77 9.37 7.73 20.48
C ILE A 77 10.77 7.46 19.91
N VAL A 78 11.08 6.19 19.63
CA VAL A 78 12.38 5.81 19.07
C VAL A 78 12.59 6.44 17.69
N PHE A 79 11.57 6.42 16.82
CA PHE A 79 11.61 7.09 15.53
C PHE A 79 11.92 8.59 15.66
N SER A 80 11.23 9.27 16.58
CA SER A 80 11.43 10.70 16.83
C SER A 80 12.82 11.02 17.38
N LYS A 81 13.42 10.09 18.10
CA LYS A 81 14.75 10.21 18.70
C LYS A 81 15.86 10.04 17.67
N VAL A 82 15.74 9.07 16.77
CA VAL A 82 16.78 8.75 15.78
C VAL A 82 16.73 9.63 14.54
N LYS A 83 15.57 10.18 14.17
CA LYS A 83 15.44 11.08 13.03
C LYS A 83 16.18 12.40 13.25
N ALA A 84 16.65 13.03 12.20
CA ALA A 84 17.17 14.41 12.28
C ALA A 84 16.03 15.37 12.68
N LYS A 85 16.36 16.46 13.40
CA LYS A 85 15.37 17.39 13.98
C LYS A 85 14.33 17.90 12.98
N SER A 86 14.74 18.20 11.76
CA SER A 86 13.88 18.72 10.68
C SER A 86 13.37 17.64 9.71
N ALA A 87 13.89 16.41 9.76
CA ALA A 87 13.55 15.35 8.85
C ALA A 87 12.22 14.67 9.24
N ARG A 88 11.49 14.21 8.22
CA ARG A 88 10.29 13.38 8.37
C ARG A 88 10.55 11.91 8.06
N VAL A 89 11.79 11.60 7.71
CA VAL A 89 12.26 10.29 7.27
C VAL A 89 13.52 9.90 8.02
N ILE A 90 13.84 8.61 8.04
CA ILE A 90 15.07 8.05 8.59
C ILE A 90 15.84 7.33 7.50
N THR A 91 17.17 7.40 7.56
CA THR A 91 18.07 6.61 6.71
C THR A 91 18.24 5.19 7.26
N PHE A 92 18.87 4.30 6.48
CA PHE A 92 19.16 2.94 6.94
C PHE A 92 20.06 2.91 8.20
N GLU A 93 21.01 3.83 8.32
CA GLU A 93 21.84 3.96 9.51
C GLU A 93 21.03 4.31 10.76
N GLN A 94 20.13 5.30 10.62
CA GLN A 94 19.21 5.70 11.70
C GLN A 94 18.21 4.59 12.04
N PHE A 95 17.79 3.82 11.05
CA PHE A 95 16.96 2.64 11.24
C PHE A 95 17.69 1.58 12.09
N ASN A 96 18.94 1.27 11.80
CA ASN A 96 19.74 0.36 12.62
C ASN A 96 19.87 0.87 14.04
N GLN A 97 20.08 2.17 14.25
CA GLN A 97 20.11 2.76 15.57
C GLN A 97 18.79 2.62 16.32
N ALA A 98 17.66 2.76 15.60
CA ALA A 98 16.34 2.51 16.17
C ALA A 98 16.17 1.05 16.62
N LEU A 99 16.64 0.10 15.84
CA LEU A 99 16.61 -1.32 16.19
C LEU A 99 17.46 -1.63 17.43
N ILE A 100 18.66 -1.01 17.57
CA ILE A 100 19.52 -1.14 18.75
C ILE A 100 18.80 -0.64 20.01
N GLU A 101 17.96 0.39 19.93
CA GLU A 101 17.17 0.87 21.06
C GLU A 101 15.94 0.01 21.37
N LEU A 102 15.32 -0.59 20.35
CA LEU A 102 14.15 -1.45 20.51
C LEU A 102 14.52 -2.86 20.99
N ALA A 103 15.70 -3.38 20.60
CA ALA A 103 16.15 -4.73 20.91
C ALA A 103 16.10 -5.08 22.41
N PRO A 104 16.67 -4.29 23.32
CA PRO A 104 16.64 -4.61 24.77
C PRO A 104 15.23 -4.47 25.37
N LYS A 105 14.36 -3.67 24.76
CA LYS A 105 12.98 -3.57 25.19
C LYS A 105 12.18 -4.83 24.80
N ARG A 106 12.41 -5.33 23.59
CA ARG A 106 11.71 -6.51 23.05
C ARG A 106 12.18 -7.80 23.71
N PHE A 107 13.49 -7.96 23.91
CA PHE A 107 14.13 -9.16 24.44
C PHE A 107 14.80 -8.88 25.77
N LYS A 108 14.03 -8.69 26.80
CA LYS A 108 14.55 -8.46 28.16
C LYS A 108 15.37 -9.66 28.65
N GLY A 109 16.52 -9.39 29.24
CA GLY A 109 17.40 -10.43 29.80
C GLY A 109 18.40 -11.05 28.84
N LYS A 110 18.45 -10.61 27.56
CA LYS A 110 19.48 -11.00 26.59
C LYS A 110 20.52 -9.92 26.40
N SER A 111 21.69 -10.30 25.89
CA SER A 111 22.71 -9.32 25.51
C SER A 111 22.20 -8.40 24.39
N LYS A 112 22.76 -7.20 24.26
CA LYS A 112 22.37 -6.25 23.22
C LYS A 112 22.57 -6.83 21.82
N GLU A 113 23.67 -7.55 21.63
CA GLU A 113 24.03 -8.16 20.34
C GLU A 113 23.08 -9.30 19.96
N GLU A 114 22.81 -10.20 20.91
CA GLU A 114 21.87 -11.30 20.73
C GLU A 114 20.45 -10.80 20.46
N SER A 115 20.00 -9.79 21.19
CA SER A 115 18.70 -9.16 21.01
C SER A 115 18.57 -8.52 19.65
N LEU A 116 19.65 -7.89 19.15
CA LEU A 116 19.68 -7.26 17.83
C LEU A 116 19.64 -8.32 16.70
N GLN A 117 20.41 -9.40 16.84
CA GLN A 117 20.39 -10.52 15.89
C GLN A 117 19.00 -11.16 15.79
N GLN A 118 18.33 -11.31 16.92
CA GLN A 118 16.94 -11.80 16.92
C GLN A 118 15.98 -10.84 16.24
N LEU A 119 16.16 -9.52 16.42
CA LEU A 119 15.35 -8.52 15.68
C LEU A 119 15.60 -8.61 14.19
N TYR A 120 16.86 -8.75 13.77
CA TYR A 120 17.19 -8.92 12.36
C TYR A 120 16.50 -10.18 11.78
N GLY A 121 16.50 -11.28 12.52
CA GLY A 121 15.79 -12.50 12.13
C GLY A 121 14.28 -12.32 11.96
N LEU A 122 13.65 -11.39 12.70
CA LEU A 122 12.24 -11.06 12.50
C LEU A 122 11.99 -10.24 11.24
N ILE A 123 12.98 -9.45 10.78
CA ILE A 123 12.85 -8.52 9.66
C ILE A 123 13.21 -9.17 8.33
N VAL A 124 14.24 -10.04 8.33
CA VAL A 124 14.74 -10.69 7.11
C VAL A 124 13.64 -11.49 6.43
N GLY A 125 13.55 -11.34 5.11
CA GLY A 125 12.54 -12.01 4.28
C GLY A 125 11.12 -11.49 4.43
N LYS A 126 10.88 -10.46 5.27
CA LYS A 126 9.57 -9.84 5.40
C LYS A 126 9.34 -8.79 4.33
N GLU A 127 8.10 -8.73 3.88
CA GLU A 127 7.60 -7.76 2.91
C GLU A 127 6.37 -7.05 3.48
N PRO A 128 6.13 -5.79 3.09
CA PRO A 128 4.95 -5.07 3.54
C PRO A 128 3.67 -5.76 3.07
N THR A 129 2.86 -6.21 4.01
CA THR A 129 1.58 -6.83 3.71
C THR A 129 0.51 -5.78 3.48
N ASN A 130 -0.27 -5.92 2.43
CA ASN A 130 -1.44 -5.10 2.18
C ASN A 130 -2.63 -5.66 2.97
N VAL A 131 -2.75 -5.25 4.24
CA VAL A 131 -3.90 -5.59 5.07
C VAL A 131 -5.05 -4.67 4.72
N GLY A 132 -6.23 -5.24 4.48
CA GLY A 132 -7.44 -4.46 4.19
C GLY A 132 -7.62 -4.09 2.71
N VAL A 133 -6.86 -4.67 1.81
CA VAL A 133 -7.19 -4.59 0.38
C VAL A 133 -8.55 -5.28 0.18
N THR A 134 -9.50 -4.51 -0.29
CA THR A 134 -10.79 -5.06 -0.71
C THR A 134 -10.51 -6.08 -1.81
N LYS A 135 -10.64 -7.35 -1.50
CA LYS A 135 -10.62 -8.38 -2.54
C LYS A 135 -11.80 -8.07 -3.44
N VAL A 136 -11.56 -8.05 -4.75
CA VAL A 136 -12.63 -7.97 -5.73
C VAL A 136 -13.51 -9.18 -5.45
N ALA A 137 -14.60 -8.96 -4.70
CA ALA A 137 -15.65 -9.96 -4.62
C ALA A 137 -16.17 -10.10 -6.04
N LYS A 138 -16.19 -11.32 -6.60
CA LYS A 138 -16.98 -11.63 -7.78
C LYS A 138 -18.44 -11.38 -7.41
N ALA A 139 -18.85 -10.13 -7.54
CA ALA A 139 -20.25 -9.78 -7.34
C ALA A 139 -20.99 -10.27 -8.59
N THR A 140 -21.74 -11.34 -8.46
CA THR A 140 -22.59 -11.88 -9.52
C THR A 140 -23.52 -10.81 -10.11
N ALA A 141 -23.85 -9.80 -9.31
CA ALA A 141 -24.58 -8.62 -9.75
C ALA A 141 -23.78 -7.75 -10.72
N VAL A 142 -22.48 -7.53 -10.47
CA VAL A 142 -21.61 -6.75 -11.37
C VAL A 142 -21.41 -7.53 -12.67
N ASP A 143 -21.12 -8.82 -12.61
CA ASP A 143 -20.96 -9.67 -13.80
C ASP A 143 -22.22 -9.64 -14.67
N ARG A 144 -23.39 -9.66 -14.04
CA ARG A 144 -24.68 -9.56 -14.77
C ARG A 144 -24.89 -8.19 -15.39
N LEU A 145 -24.50 -7.11 -14.68
CA LEU A 145 -24.68 -5.73 -15.14
C LEU A 145 -23.65 -5.30 -16.18
N THR A 146 -22.52 -5.99 -16.25
CA THR A 146 -21.45 -5.70 -17.21
C THR A 146 -21.45 -6.65 -18.41
N ASP A 147 -22.25 -7.70 -18.37
CA ASP A 147 -22.38 -8.68 -19.46
C ASP A 147 -23.29 -8.12 -20.55
N THR A 148 -22.69 -7.59 -21.61
CA THR A 148 -23.41 -6.99 -22.75
C THR A 148 -24.28 -7.97 -23.50
N THR A 149 -24.01 -9.28 -23.39
CA THR A 149 -24.86 -10.33 -24.05
C THR A 149 -26.24 -10.43 -23.45
N LYS A 150 -26.40 -9.99 -22.20
CA LYS A 150 -27.66 -10.00 -21.45
C LYS A 150 -28.45 -8.70 -21.55
N TYR A 151 -27.90 -7.71 -22.25
CA TYR A 151 -28.62 -6.46 -22.46
C TYR A 151 -29.77 -6.67 -23.43
N THR A 152 -30.85 -5.99 -23.15
CA THR A 152 -32.10 -6.03 -23.98
C THR A 152 -32.49 -4.62 -24.38
N GLY A 153 -33.28 -4.50 -25.45
CA GLY A 153 -33.81 -3.23 -25.95
C GLY A 153 -32.69 -2.28 -26.40
N ALA A 154 -32.91 -0.97 -26.25
CA ALA A 154 -32.02 0.09 -26.69
C ALA A 154 -30.56 0.01 -26.09
N HIS A 155 -30.42 -0.68 -24.97
CA HIS A 155 -29.10 -0.90 -24.39
C HIS A 155 -28.28 -1.91 -25.17
N LYS A 156 -28.88 -2.92 -25.76
CA LYS A 156 -28.19 -3.92 -26.59
C LYS A 156 -27.68 -3.31 -27.86
N GLU A 157 -28.42 -2.39 -28.45
CA GLU A 157 -28.03 -1.71 -29.71
C GLU A 157 -26.81 -0.83 -29.60
N ARG A 158 -26.46 -0.44 -28.39
CA ARG A 158 -25.26 0.38 -28.08
C ARG A 158 -23.93 -0.39 -28.18
N PHE A 159 -24.01 -1.72 -28.27
CA PHE A 159 -22.86 -2.60 -28.31
C PHE A 159 -22.90 -3.43 -29.61
N ASP A 160 -21.71 -3.77 -30.12
CA ASP A 160 -21.57 -4.74 -31.20
C ASP A 160 -21.62 -6.18 -30.69
N GLU A 161 -21.57 -7.17 -31.59
CA GLU A 161 -21.59 -8.59 -31.22
C GLU A 161 -20.41 -9.01 -30.34
N SER A 162 -19.30 -8.28 -30.40
CA SER A 162 -18.11 -8.49 -29.55
C SER A 162 -18.24 -7.87 -28.16
N GLY A 163 -19.31 -7.12 -27.88
CA GLY A 163 -19.51 -6.40 -26.63
C GLY A 163 -18.81 -5.05 -26.57
N LYS A 164 -18.24 -4.55 -27.68
CA LYS A 164 -17.61 -3.24 -27.77
C LYS A 164 -18.66 -2.17 -28.05
N GLY A 165 -18.59 -1.06 -27.33
CA GLY A 165 -19.50 0.07 -27.54
C GLY A 165 -19.34 0.70 -28.92
N LYS A 166 -20.47 0.92 -29.62
CA LYS A 166 -20.52 1.57 -30.94
C LYS A 166 -20.27 3.08 -30.91
N GLY A 167 -19.91 3.64 -29.75
CA GLY A 167 -19.61 5.07 -29.62
C GLY A 167 -20.85 5.96 -29.78
N LYS A 168 -20.69 7.08 -30.54
CA LYS A 168 -21.75 8.06 -30.75
C LYS A 168 -22.92 7.46 -31.54
N VAL A 169 -22.63 6.65 -32.55
CA VAL A 169 -23.66 6.00 -33.41
C VAL A 169 -24.60 5.10 -32.60
N GLY A 170 -24.07 4.40 -31.58
CA GLY A 170 -24.89 3.60 -30.67
C GLY A 170 -25.66 4.42 -29.62
N ARG A 171 -25.54 5.73 -29.61
CA ARG A 171 -26.20 6.66 -28.69
C ARG A 171 -27.07 7.69 -29.40
N GLU A 172 -27.09 7.70 -30.71
CA GLU A 172 -28.04 8.52 -31.47
C GLU A 172 -29.39 7.98 -31.11
N GLU A 173 -30.20 8.82 -30.49
CA GLU A 173 -31.60 8.56 -30.31
C GLU A 173 -32.22 8.50 -31.69
N ILE A 174 -32.50 7.30 -32.18
CA ILE A 174 -33.44 7.11 -33.23
C ILE A 174 -34.76 7.54 -32.56
N PRO A 175 -35.44 8.58 -33.05
CA PRO A 175 -36.67 9.02 -32.45
C PRO A 175 -37.64 7.84 -32.53
N ASP A 176 -37.70 7.13 -31.41
CA ASP A 176 -38.61 6.02 -31.23
C ASP A 176 -40.01 6.62 -30.98
N ASN A 177 -40.77 6.74 -32.02
CA ASN A 177 -42.17 7.15 -31.91
C ASN A 177 -43.04 6.16 -31.09
N SER A 178 -42.45 5.04 -30.67
CA SER A 178 -43.07 4.01 -29.81
C SER A 178 -42.59 4.07 -28.34
N GLY A 179 -41.60 4.95 -27.98
CA GLY A 179 -40.94 5.02 -26.70
C GLY A 179 -41.82 5.28 -25.47
N TYR A 180 -41.22 5.80 -24.39
CA TYR A 180 -41.95 6.17 -23.16
C TYR A 180 -43.12 7.08 -23.47
N VAL A 181 -43.00 7.85 -24.52
CA VAL A 181 -44.06 8.62 -25.16
C VAL A 181 -44.87 7.74 -26.14
N GLY A 182 -44.46 6.52 -26.40
CA GLY A 182 -45.19 5.58 -27.25
C GLY A 182 -46.53 5.15 -26.64
N ALA A 183 -46.64 5.24 -25.31
CA ALA A 183 -47.96 5.17 -24.65
C ALA A 183 -48.81 6.43 -24.91
N TYR A 184 -48.14 7.57 -25.21
CA TYR A 184 -48.78 8.79 -25.68
C TYR A 184 -48.86 8.72 -27.21
N LYS A 185 -49.89 8.12 -27.69
CA LYS A 185 -50.20 7.99 -29.13
C LYS A 185 -50.62 9.32 -29.80
N GLY A 186 -50.26 10.44 -29.22
CA GLY A 186 -50.63 11.76 -29.65
C GLY A 186 -49.46 12.59 -30.19
N SER A 187 -48.42 11.93 -30.76
CA SER A 187 -47.34 12.65 -31.47
C SER A 187 -47.96 13.46 -32.63
N GLY A 188 -47.87 14.80 -32.51
CA GLY A 188 -48.45 15.74 -33.45
C GLY A 188 -49.85 16.31 -33.06
N THR A 189 -50.54 15.76 -32.05
CA THR A 189 -51.86 16.28 -31.66
C THR A 189 -51.82 17.68 -31.08
N TYR A 190 -50.69 18.16 -30.57
CA TYR A 190 -50.53 19.55 -30.13
C TYR A 190 -50.58 20.52 -31.34
N ASP A 191 -49.89 20.18 -32.42
CA ASP A 191 -49.83 20.99 -33.62
C ASP A 191 -51.16 21.03 -34.37
N GLU A 192 -51.95 19.96 -34.30
CA GLU A 192 -53.32 19.91 -34.85
C GLU A 192 -54.26 20.82 -34.07
N LYS A 193 -54.21 20.76 -32.72
CA LYS A 193 -55.04 21.62 -31.85
C LYS A 193 -54.72 23.10 -31.96
N VAL A 194 -53.45 23.45 -32.21
CA VAL A 194 -53.04 24.87 -32.39
C VAL A 194 -53.49 25.39 -33.76
N LYS A 195 -53.72 24.55 -34.77
CA LYS A 195 -54.16 24.96 -36.08
C LYS A 195 -55.69 25.15 -36.16
N GLU A 196 -56.43 24.60 -35.20
CA GLU A 196 -57.91 24.73 -35.12
C GLU A 196 -58.35 25.92 -34.26
N THR A 197 -57.41 26.71 -33.67
CA THR A 197 -57.72 27.89 -32.89
C THR A 197 -57.31 29.14 -33.70
#